data_486e438274be4696cff2fb5edef39ae9
#
_entry.id   486e438274be4696cff2fb5edef39ae9
#
_cell.length_a   1.000
_cell.length_b   1.000
_cell.length_c   1.000
_cell.angle_alpha   90.00
_cell.angle_beta   90.00
_cell.angle_gamma   90.00
#
_symmetry.space_group_name_H-M   'P 1'
#
loop_
_entity.id
_entity.type
_entity.pdbx_description
1 polymer ?
#
loop_
_entity_poly.entity_id
_entity_poly.type
_entity_poly.pdbx_seq_one_letter_code
_entity_poly.pdbx_strand_id
1 'polypeptide(L)'
;MALTRRAFAAATAAGVVASPTIARAKECPAAGMDWMTMSLEARNLAYFNVAHVGADFARQKTESWTAASKDLREQRPKHLDLAYGPGQRTKWDLYPAADPKAPCFVHIHGGYWQRGSKEIFACLAEGALANGWSAALPGYTLAPEASLTQITSELRSALDWLNARGAEHGNCGTRHSHRLVGRRTSNRISFGSSKSGSWVVDLGSL
;
A
#
# COMPACT_ATOMS: atom_id res chain seq x y z
N MET A 1 13.82 -32.23 46.51
CA MET A 1 14.80 -31.12 46.43
C MET A 1 14.18 -29.98 45.65
N ALA A 2 13.75 -28.94 46.33
CA ALA A 2 13.04 -27.80 45.72
C ALA A 2 14.08 -26.77 45.22
N LEU A 3 14.09 -26.47 43.93
CA LEU A 3 14.91 -25.42 43.35
C LEU A 3 14.14 -24.10 43.43
N THR A 4 14.63 -23.23 44.28
CA THR A 4 14.11 -21.92 44.62
C THR A 4 14.20 -20.92 43.47
N ARG A 5 13.09 -20.16 43.31
CA ARG A 5 12.97 -18.97 42.43
C ARG A 5 13.78 -17.79 42.93
N ARG A 6 15.11 -17.80 42.78
CA ARG A 6 15.94 -16.61 43.07
C ARG A 6 17.26 -16.71 42.31
N ALA A 7 17.29 -16.31 41.01
CA ALA A 7 18.48 -15.83 40.32
C ALA A 7 18.12 -15.41 38.86
N PHE A 8 17.25 -14.43 38.70
CA PHE A 8 17.12 -13.69 37.45
C PHE A 8 16.89 -12.21 37.77
N ALA A 9 17.86 -11.62 38.39
CA ALA A 9 17.92 -10.17 38.55
C ALA A 9 19.41 -9.79 38.47
N ALA A 10 19.80 -9.27 37.35
CA ALA A 10 20.88 -8.31 37.12
C ALA A 10 21.54 -8.54 35.75
N ALA A 11 21.11 -7.84 34.77
CA ALA A 11 21.90 -7.25 33.69
C ALA A 11 20.99 -6.48 32.71
N THR A 12 20.29 -5.46 33.19
CA THR A 12 19.81 -4.40 32.31
C THR A 12 20.95 -3.39 32.13
N ALA A 13 21.87 -3.70 31.22
CA ALA A 13 22.71 -2.68 30.64
C ALA A 13 21.80 -1.82 29.76
N ALA A 14 21.47 -0.62 30.24
CA ALA A 14 20.77 0.39 29.48
C ALA A 14 21.68 0.88 28.34
N GLY A 15 21.65 0.17 27.22
CA GLY A 15 22.13 0.67 25.96
C GLY A 15 21.17 1.75 25.50
N VAL A 16 21.54 3.00 25.70
CA VAL A 16 20.87 4.14 25.05
C VAL A 16 21.11 3.98 23.56
N VAL A 17 20.18 3.34 22.86
CA VAL A 17 20.12 3.37 21.40
C VAL A 17 19.76 4.82 21.06
N ALA A 18 20.77 5.58 20.66
CA ALA A 18 20.56 6.91 20.10
C ALA A 18 19.63 6.76 18.91
N SER A 19 18.36 7.16 19.08
CA SER A 19 17.42 7.26 17.96
C SER A 19 18.09 8.13 16.90
N PRO A 20 18.14 7.70 15.62
CA PRO A 20 18.63 8.56 14.57
C PRO A 20 17.79 9.83 14.60
N THR A 21 18.45 10.96 14.76
CA THR A 21 17.81 12.27 14.69
C THR A 21 17.15 12.34 13.33
N ILE A 22 15.84 12.15 13.29
CA ILE A 22 15.05 12.40 12.07
C ILE A 22 15.29 13.86 11.77
N ALA A 23 16.02 14.13 10.68
CA ALA A 23 16.25 15.49 10.22
C ALA A 23 14.86 16.16 10.18
N ARG A 24 14.71 17.19 11.00
CA ARG A 24 13.45 17.91 11.16
C ARG A 24 13.01 18.31 9.77
N ALA A 25 11.90 17.75 9.29
CA ALA A 25 11.33 18.11 8.02
C ALA A 25 11.22 19.65 8.03
N LYS A 26 11.79 20.30 7.00
CA LYS A 26 11.61 21.75 6.81
C LYS A 26 10.14 22.01 7.03
N GLU A 27 9.83 22.97 7.91
CA GLU A 27 8.48 23.27 8.33
C GLU A 27 7.54 23.24 7.14
N CYS A 28 6.49 22.42 7.23
CA CYS A 28 5.39 22.52 6.28
C CYS A 28 4.93 23.97 6.28
N PRO A 29 4.76 24.61 5.11
CA PRO A 29 4.22 25.95 5.07
C PRO A 29 2.97 26.02 5.93
N ALA A 30 2.90 27.04 6.78
CA ALA A 30 1.86 27.19 7.78
C ALA A 30 0.47 26.98 7.19
N ALA A 31 -0.41 26.37 7.98
CA ALA A 31 -1.83 26.25 7.66
C ALA A 31 -2.36 27.65 7.23
N GLY A 32 -2.68 27.79 5.95
CA GLY A 32 -3.16 29.09 5.40
C GLY A 32 -2.66 29.42 4.00
N MET A 33 -1.77 28.61 3.40
CA MET A 33 -1.36 28.88 2.02
C MET A 33 -2.48 28.47 1.07
N ASP A 34 -3.17 29.47 0.49
CA ASP A 34 -4.19 29.26 -0.52
C ASP A 34 -3.52 28.78 -1.82
N TRP A 35 -3.62 27.48 -2.09
CA TRP A 35 -3.08 26.85 -3.29
C TRP A 35 -3.62 27.49 -4.58
N MET A 36 -4.82 28.13 -4.53
CA MET A 36 -5.44 28.82 -5.66
C MET A 36 -4.64 30.05 -6.08
N THR A 37 -3.97 30.70 -5.15
CA THR A 37 -3.17 31.91 -5.40
C THR A 37 -1.71 31.63 -5.72
N MET A 38 -1.26 30.37 -5.56
CA MET A 38 0.12 29.99 -5.87
C MET A 38 0.38 30.01 -7.38
N SER A 39 1.59 30.44 -7.79
CA SER A 39 2.04 30.25 -9.17
C SER A 39 2.10 28.76 -9.52
N LEU A 40 2.03 28.45 -10.81
CA LEU A 40 2.15 27.06 -11.29
C LEU A 40 3.47 26.42 -10.82
N GLU A 41 4.58 27.17 -10.89
CA GLU A 41 5.89 26.71 -10.43
C GLU A 41 5.89 26.39 -8.93
N ALA A 42 5.34 27.28 -8.10
CA ALA A 42 5.25 27.07 -6.66
C ALA A 42 4.37 25.85 -6.33
N ARG A 43 3.25 25.66 -7.02
CA ARG A 43 2.40 24.47 -6.88
C ARG A 43 3.14 23.19 -7.26
N ASN A 44 3.80 23.19 -8.42
CA ASN A 44 4.56 22.01 -8.87
C ASN A 44 5.65 21.66 -7.87
N LEU A 45 6.38 22.64 -7.34
CA LEU A 45 7.39 22.41 -6.32
C LEU A 45 6.77 21.85 -5.02
N ALA A 46 5.64 22.41 -4.57
CA ALA A 46 4.96 21.94 -3.36
C ALA A 46 4.49 20.48 -3.44
N TYR A 47 4.12 20.00 -4.64
CA TYR A 47 3.72 18.61 -4.88
C TYR A 47 4.86 17.69 -5.26
N PHE A 48 6.05 18.21 -5.53
CA PHE A 48 7.20 17.41 -5.95
C PHE A 48 7.92 16.81 -4.76
N ASN A 49 7.42 15.67 -4.26
CA ASN A 49 7.92 15.00 -3.06
C ASN A 49 9.44 14.76 -3.07
N VAL A 50 10.02 14.43 -4.23
CA VAL A 50 11.47 14.18 -4.37
C VAL A 50 12.29 15.43 -4.04
N ALA A 51 11.79 16.63 -4.38
CA ALA A 51 12.45 17.89 -4.04
C ALA A 51 12.52 18.12 -2.52
N HIS A 52 11.54 17.61 -1.77
CA HIS A 52 11.48 17.76 -0.31
C HIS A 52 12.34 16.73 0.45
N VAL A 53 12.43 15.49 -0.05
CA VAL A 53 13.18 14.42 0.62
C VAL A 53 14.60 14.25 0.08
N GLY A 54 14.90 14.83 -1.09
CA GLY A 54 16.16 14.66 -1.81
C GLY A 54 16.16 13.45 -2.74
N ALA A 55 16.80 13.60 -3.90
CA ALA A 55 16.83 12.57 -4.94
C ALA A 55 17.50 11.27 -4.49
N ASP A 56 18.60 11.37 -3.74
CA ASP A 56 19.34 10.19 -3.24
C ASP A 56 18.49 9.39 -2.24
N PHE A 57 17.83 10.05 -1.31
CA PHE A 57 16.93 9.38 -0.37
C PHE A 57 15.78 8.69 -1.10
N ALA A 58 15.16 9.37 -2.07
CA ALA A 58 14.07 8.81 -2.84
C ALA A 58 14.51 7.57 -3.64
N ARG A 59 15.70 7.62 -4.25
CA ARG A 59 16.32 6.50 -4.97
C ARG A 59 16.59 5.32 -4.05
N GLN A 60 17.34 5.53 -2.95
CA GLN A 60 17.66 4.50 -1.97
C GLN A 60 16.40 3.84 -1.40
N LYS A 61 15.36 4.63 -1.14
CA LYS A 61 14.09 4.10 -0.63
C LYS A 61 13.38 3.22 -1.66
N THR A 62 13.40 3.62 -2.92
CA THR A 62 12.81 2.82 -4.01
C THR A 62 13.58 1.51 -4.22
N GLU A 63 14.91 1.56 -4.19
CA GLU A 63 15.77 0.38 -4.27
C GLU A 63 15.49 -0.59 -3.11
N SER A 64 15.40 -0.08 -1.88
CA SER A 64 15.07 -0.86 -0.69
C SER A 64 13.69 -1.53 -0.81
N TRP A 65 12.67 -0.80 -1.26
CA TRP A 65 11.34 -1.39 -1.47
C TRP A 65 11.34 -2.45 -2.57
N THR A 66 12.06 -2.21 -3.66
CA THR A 66 12.17 -3.16 -4.75
C THR A 66 12.83 -4.46 -4.30
N ALA A 67 13.92 -4.37 -3.53
CA ALA A 67 14.61 -5.53 -2.99
C ALA A 67 13.70 -6.34 -2.03
N ALA A 68 13.13 -5.68 -1.03
CA ALA A 68 12.22 -6.33 -0.08
C ALA A 68 10.99 -6.93 -0.76
N SER A 69 10.46 -6.25 -1.79
CA SER A 69 9.32 -6.76 -2.56
C SER A 69 9.68 -7.99 -3.36
N LYS A 70 10.87 -8.03 -3.95
CA LYS A 70 11.38 -9.22 -4.64
C LYS A 70 11.48 -10.39 -3.68
N ASP A 71 12.09 -10.18 -2.52
CA ASP A 71 12.25 -11.21 -1.49
C ASP A 71 10.90 -11.78 -1.04
N LEU A 72 9.90 -10.93 -0.78
CA LEU A 72 8.56 -11.37 -0.40
C LEU A 72 7.89 -12.19 -1.51
N ARG A 73 7.99 -11.75 -2.76
CA ARG A 73 7.40 -12.45 -3.93
C ARG A 73 8.05 -13.83 -4.13
N GLU A 74 9.37 -13.94 -3.95
CA GLU A 74 10.11 -15.21 -4.02
C GLU A 74 9.74 -16.17 -2.89
N GLN A 75 9.53 -15.66 -1.68
CA GLN A 75 9.09 -16.45 -0.53
C GLN A 75 7.63 -16.91 -0.65
N ARG A 76 6.78 -16.21 -1.39
CA ARG A 76 5.33 -16.47 -1.51
C ARG A 76 4.84 -16.48 -2.96
N PRO A 77 5.35 -17.36 -3.84
CA PRO A 77 5.10 -17.30 -5.28
C PRO A 77 3.73 -17.83 -5.72
N LYS A 78 3.00 -18.51 -4.84
CA LYS A 78 1.84 -19.36 -5.21
C LYS A 78 0.66 -18.62 -5.84
N HIS A 79 0.42 -17.37 -5.46
CA HIS A 79 -0.76 -16.61 -5.85
C HIS A 79 -0.37 -15.25 -6.45
N LEU A 80 0.68 -15.24 -7.26
CA LEU A 80 1.14 -14.07 -7.99
C LEU A 80 0.56 -14.04 -9.40
N ASP A 81 0.44 -12.85 -9.94
CA ASP A 81 0.08 -12.57 -11.33
C ASP A 81 -1.26 -13.19 -11.79
N LEU A 82 -2.24 -13.28 -10.88
CA LEU A 82 -3.58 -13.78 -11.15
C LEU A 82 -4.37 -12.77 -11.98
N ALA A 83 -4.67 -13.11 -13.24
CA ALA A 83 -5.38 -12.20 -14.14
C ALA A 83 -6.81 -11.94 -13.67
N TYR A 84 -7.19 -10.69 -13.58
CA TYR A 84 -8.56 -10.25 -13.35
C TYR A 84 -9.18 -9.52 -14.56
N GLY A 85 -8.36 -9.24 -15.56
CA GLY A 85 -8.75 -8.58 -16.81
C GLY A 85 -7.80 -8.94 -17.94
N PRO A 86 -8.07 -8.48 -19.18
CA PRO A 86 -7.33 -8.85 -20.37
C PRO A 86 -5.98 -8.12 -20.52
N GLY A 87 -5.77 -7.03 -19.78
CA GLY A 87 -4.57 -6.21 -19.90
C GLY A 87 -3.34 -6.90 -19.29
N GLN A 88 -2.18 -6.58 -19.82
CA GLN A 88 -0.92 -7.13 -19.31
C GLN A 88 -0.72 -6.83 -17.81
N ARG A 89 -1.17 -5.66 -17.36
CA ARG A 89 -1.04 -5.18 -15.97
C ARG A 89 -2.25 -5.48 -15.10
N THR A 90 -3.37 -5.97 -15.66
CA THR A 90 -4.59 -6.28 -14.89
C THR A 90 -4.50 -7.62 -14.17
N LYS A 91 -3.58 -7.69 -13.19
CA LYS A 91 -3.25 -8.90 -12.44
C LYS A 91 -3.17 -8.60 -10.94
N TRP A 92 -3.54 -9.58 -10.14
CA TRP A 92 -3.39 -9.57 -8.69
C TRP A 92 -2.12 -10.28 -8.23
N ASP A 93 -1.51 -9.77 -7.16
CA ASP A 93 -0.69 -10.55 -6.24
C ASP A 93 -1.47 -10.70 -4.94
N LEU A 94 -1.71 -11.94 -4.54
CA LEU A 94 -2.43 -12.27 -3.32
C LEU A 94 -1.50 -12.95 -2.32
N TYR A 95 -1.59 -12.53 -1.08
CA TYR A 95 -0.84 -13.05 0.05
C TYR A 95 -1.83 -13.48 1.13
N PRO A 96 -2.29 -14.74 1.10
CA PRO A 96 -3.28 -15.23 2.06
C PRO A 96 -2.70 -15.34 3.47
N ALA A 97 -3.56 -15.06 4.46
CA ALA A 97 -3.30 -15.35 5.86
C ALA A 97 -3.49 -16.86 6.14
N ALA A 98 -3.02 -17.30 7.31
CA ALA A 98 -3.30 -18.67 7.78
C ALA A 98 -4.79 -18.88 8.11
N ASP A 99 -5.44 -17.84 8.68
CA ASP A 99 -6.89 -17.84 8.91
C ASP A 99 -7.62 -17.28 7.68
N PRO A 100 -8.45 -18.10 6.98
CA PRO A 100 -9.21 -17.63 5.82
C PRO A 100 -10.27 -16.57 6.15
N LYS A 101 -10.57 -16.35 7.43
CA LYS A 101 -11.48 -15.30 7.92
C LYS A 101 -10.76 -14.01 8.29
N ALA A 102 -9.43 -13.99 8.21
CA ALA A 102 -8.64 -12.81 8.54
C ALA A 102 -9.02 -11.63 7.62
N PRO A 103 -8.91 -10.39 8.12
CA PRO A 103 -9.07 -9.22 7.28
C PRO A 103 -8.10 -9.23 6.10
N CYS A 104 -8.47 -8.56 5.00
CA CYS A 104 -7.61 -8.38 3.85
C CYS A 104 -7.19 -6.91 3.70
N PHE A 105 -5.90 -6.68 3.64
CA PHE A 105 -5.31 -5.41 3.29
C PHE A 105 -5.21 -5.30 1.77
N VAL A 106 -5.95 -4.38 1.16
CA VAL A 106 -5.82 -4.11 -0.28
C VAL A 106 -4.97 -2.86 -0.47
N HIS A 107 -3.85 -3.01 -1.19
CA HIS A 107 -2.96 -1.90 -1.51
C HIS A 107 -2.94 -1.61 -3.01
N ILE A 108 -3.50 -0.48 -3.41
CA ILE A 108 -3.42 0.07 -4.76
C ILE A 108 -2.21 0.99 -4.81
N HIS A 109 -1.22 0.66 -5.65
CA HIS A 109 0.02 1.42 -5.70
C HIS A 109 -0.19 2.83 -6.24
N GLY A 110 0.62 3.78 -5.75
CA GLY A 110 0.68 5.14 -6.26
C GLY A 110 1.63 5.28 -7.45
N GLY A 111 1.87 6.53 -7.85
CA GLY A 111 2.80 6.89 -8.95
C GLY A 111 2.15 7.84 -9.94
N TYR A 112 1.22 8.68 -9.50
CA TYR A 112 0.50 9.67 -10.33
C TYR A 112 -0.16 9.02 -11.57
N TRP A 113 -0.60 7.77 -11.44
CA TRP A 113 -1.22 6.98 -12.51
C TRP A 113 -0.30 6.71 -13.72
N GLN A 114 0.96 7.15 -13.68
CA GLN A 114 1.92 7.09 -14.78
C GLN A 114 3.10 6.16 -14.51
N ARG A 115 3.30 5.72 -13.27
CA ARG A 115 4.43 4.90 -12.85
C ARG A 115 4.10 4.06 -11.63
N GLY A 116 5.04 3.18 -11.28
CA GLY A 116 4.86 2.23 -10.20
C GLY A 116 4.29 0.90 -10.69
N SER A 117 4.32 -0.10 -9.83
CA SER A 117 3.73 -1.40 -10.09
C SER A 117 3.52 -2.16 -8.78
N LYS A 118 2.67 -3.17 -8.78
CA LYS A 118 2.44 -4.03 -7.62
C LYS A 118 3.73 -4.75 -7.18
N GLU A 119 4.64 -5.02 -8.12
CA GLU A 119 5.91 -5.69 -7.86
C GLU A 119 6.84 -4.84 -6.99
N ILE A 120 6.91 -3.52 -7.23
CA ILE A 120 7.77 -2.61 -6.46
C ILE A 120 7.24 -2.41 -5.04
N PHE A 121 5.92 -2.50 -4.86
CA PHE A 121 5.27 -2.21 -3.58
C PHE A 121 4.82 -3.45 -2.82
N ALA A 122 5.20 -4.67 -3.25
CA ALA A 122 4.78 -5.91 -2.59
C ALA A 122 5.20 -5.95 -1.11
N CYS A 123 6.35 -5.40 -0.74
CA CYS A 123 6.83 -5.33 0.66
C CYS A 123 5.85 -4.63 1.61
N LEU A 124 4.94 -3.80 1.10
CA LEU A 124 3.92 -3.15 1.94
C LEU A 124 2.88 -4.15 2.48
N ALA A 125 2.82 -5.37 1.93
CA ALA A 125 2.01 -6.45 2.48
C ALA A 125 2.56 -7.00 3.81
N GLU A 126 3.86 -6.88 4.08
CA GLU A 126 4.52 -7.49 5.25
C GLU A 126 3.88 -7.09 6.57
N GLY A 127 3.53 -5.81 6.74
CA GLY A 127 2.88 -5.33 7.95
C GLY A 127 1.51 -5.97 8.20
N ALA A 128 0.73 -6.20 7.14
CA ALA A 128 -0.55 -6.88 7.22
C ALA A 128 -0.34 -8.36 7.57
N LEU A 129 0.60 -9.01 6.89
CA LEU A 129 0.93 -10.43 7.10
C LEU A 129 1.46 -10.69 8.51
N ALA A 130 2.31 -9.80 9.05
CA ALA A 130 2.81 -9.88 10.44
C ALA A 130 1.69 -9.77 11.48
N ASN A 131 0.59 -9.12 11.13
CA ASN A 131 -0.61 -9.04 11.97
C ASN A 131 -1.63 -10.16 11.69
N GLY A 132 -1.26 -11.19 10.93
CA GLY A 132 -2.13 -12.30 10.60
C GLY A 132 -3.23 -11.98 9.58
N TRP A 133 -3.11 -10.87 8.83
CA TRP A 133 -4.06 -10.48 7.81
C TRP A 133 -3.62 -11.00 6.44
N SER A 134 -4.56 -11.16 5.54
CA SER A 134 -4.24 -11.33 4.12
C SER A 134 -3.86 -9.98 3.50
N ALA A 135 -3.14 -10.02 2.39
CA ALA A 135 -2.88 -8.84 1.58
C ALA A 135 -3.16 -9.11 0.09
N ALA A 136 -3.59 -8.07 -0.63
CA ALA A 136 -3.92 -8.13 -2.05
C ALA A 136 -3.46 -6.85 -2.75
N LEU A 137 -2.68 -7.00 -3.82
CA LEU A 137 -2.11 -5.89 -4.56
C LEU A 137 -2.47 -6.02 -6.03
N PRO A 138 -3.35 -5.14 -6.57
CA PRO A 138 -3.67 -5.11 -7.99
C PRO A 138 -2.63 -4.29 -8.77
N GLY A 139 -2.24 -4.79 -9.93
CA GLY A 139 -1.72 -3.94 -10.99
C GLY A 139 -2.87 -3.28 -11.75
N TYR A 140 -2.59 -2.27 -12.52
CA TYR A 140 -3.53 -1.60 -13.43
C TYR A 140 -2.77 -0.92 -14.56
N THR A 141 -3.46 -0.64 -15.69
CA THR A 141 -2.87 0.04 -16.84
C THR A 141 -2.57 1.49 -16.48
N LEU A 142 -1.42 2.00 -16.91
CA LEU A 142 -0.97 3.36 -16.58
C LEU A 142 -1.35 4.34 -17.68
N ALA A 143 -1.40 5.62 -17.34
CA ALA A 143 -1.44 6.69 -18.31
C ALA A 143 -0.06 6.82 -19.00
N PRO A 144 0.01 7.19 -20.33
CA PRO A 144 -1.12 7.60 -21.16
C PRO A 144 -1.87 6.44 -21.85
N GLU A 145 -1.47 5.17 -21.65
CA GLU A 145 -2.11 4.00 -22.28
C GLU A 145 -3.57 3.83 -21.86
N ALA A 146 -3.90 4.22 -20.63
CA ALA A 146 -5.26 4.24 -20.12
C ALA A 146 -5.65 5.62 -19.60
N SER A 147 -6.91 6.02 -19.81
CA SER A 147 -7.51 7.17 -19.14
C SER A 147 -7.77 6.87 -17.66
N LEU A 148 -7.92 7.91 -16.83
CA LEU A 148 -8.31 7.73 -15.42
C LEU A 148 -9.64 6.97 -15.26
N THR A 149 -10.59 7.20 -16.16
CA THR A 149 -11.86 6.46 -16.20
C THR A 149 -11.63 4.98 -16.43
N GLN A 150 -10.75 4.62 -17.35
CA GLN A 150 -10.39 3.23 -17.62
C GLN A 150 -9.67 2.61 -16.43
N ILE A 151 -8.67 3.28 -15.84
CA ILE A 151 -7.96 2.82 -14.64
C ILE A 151 -8.95 2.55 -13.50
N THR A 152 -9.91 3.45 -13.30
CA THR A 152 -10.96 3.27 -12.28
C THR A 152 -11.84 2.06 -12.57
N SER A 153 -12.19 1.84 -13.84
CA SER A 153 -12.97 0.66 -14.26
C SER A 153 -12.19 -0.63 -14.04
N GLU A 154 -10.89 -0.66 -14.36
CA GLU A 154 -10.02 -1.81 -14.12
C GLU A 154 -9.94 -2.14 -12.62
N LEU A 155 -9.76 -1.12 -11.76
CA LEU A 155 -9.70 -1.32 -10.31
C LEU A 155 -11.03 -1.81 -9.72
N ARG A 156 -12.18 -1.36 -10.26
CA ARG A 156 -13.49 -1.93 -9.89
C ARG A 156 -13.58 -3.40 -10.27
N SER A 157 -13.22 -3.75 -11.51
CA SER A 157 -13.18 -5.13 -11.96
C SER A 157 -12.24 -5.99 -11.13
N ALA A 158 -11.11 -5.44 -10.69
CA ALA A 158 -10.19 -6.11 -9.79
C ALA A 158 -10.87 -6.44 -8.45
N LEU A 159 -11.57 -5.50 -7.84
CA LEU A 159 -12.26 -5.71 -6.56
C LEU A 159 -13.44 -6.70 -6.71
N ASP A 160 -14.19 -6.62 -7.80
CA ASP A 160 -15.26 -7.57 -8.10
C ASP A 160 -14.71 -8.99 -8.26
N TRP A 161 -13.58 -9.14 -8.96
CA TRP A 161 -12.88 -10.40 -9.10
C TRP A 161 -12.40 -10.93 -7.74
N LEU A 162 -11.78 -10.07 -6.91
CA LEU A 162 -11.30 -10.45 -5.57
C LEU A 162 -12.46 -10.93 -4.69
N ASN A 163 -13.59 -10.23 -4.74
CA ASN A 163 -14.78 -10.61 -3.99
C ASN A 163 -15.38 -11.95 -4.46
N ALA A 164 -15.37 -12.20 -5.77
CA ALA A 164 -15.94 -13.42 -6.35
C ALA A 164 -15.01 -14.63 -6.21
N ARG A 165 -13.70 -14.43 -6.35
CA ARG A 165 -12.72 -15.53 -6.53
C ARG A 165 -11.58 -15.52 -5.51
N GLY A 166 -11.44 -14.50 -4.69
CA GLY A 166 -10.34 -14.40 -3.71
C GLY A 166 -10.26 -15.60 -2.78
N ALA A 167 -11.40 -16.18 -2.39
CA ALA A 167 -11.48 -17.36 -1.54
C ALA A 167 -10.86 -18.61 -2.17
N GLU A 168 -10.92 -18.76 -3.50
CA GLU A 168 -10.29 -19.87 -4.24
C GLU A 168 -8.76 -19.87 -4.05
N HIS A 169 -8.20 -18.72 -3.74
CA HIS A 169 -6.77 -18.49 -3.54
C HIS A 169 -6.39 -18.31 -2.06
N GLY A 170 -7.30 -18.66 -1.13
CA GLY A 170 -7.07 -18.55 0.31
C GLY A 170 -7.06 -17.10 0.82
N ASN A 171 -7.41 -16.12 -0.03
CA ASN A 171 -7.60 -14.74 0.40
C ASN A 171 -9.05 -14.54 0.83
N CYS A 172 -9.29 -13.54 1.69
CA CYS A 172 -10.61 -13.32 2.24
C CYS A 172 -11.65 -13.03 1.15
N GLY A 173 -12.40 -14.05 0.78
CA GLY A 173 -13.60 -13.95 -0.04
C GLY A 173 -14.81 -13.93 0.86
N THR A 174 -15.00 -12.96 1.75
CA THR A 174 -16.27 -12.88 2.48
C THR A 174 -16.52 -11.54 3.13
N ARG A 175 -17.67 -10.98 2.82
CA ARG A 175 -18.75 -10.31 3.58
C ARG A 175 -18.41 -9.49 4.83
N HIS A 176 -17.18 -9.24 5.20
CA HIS A 176 -16.86 -8.34 6.31
C HIS A 176 -16.02 -7.20 5.79
N SER A 177 -16.64 -6.03 5.77
CA SER A 177 -16.05 -4.69 5.65
C SER A 177 -14.54 -4.68 5.36
N HIS A 178 -14.18 -4.72 4.07
CA HIS A 178 -12.82 -4.42 3.65
C HIS A 178 -12.50 -3.00 4.11
N ARG A 179 -11.72 -2.89 5.16
CA ARG A 179 -11.17 -1.60 5.56
C ARG A 179 -10.03 -1.31 4.63
N LEU A 180 -10.34 -0.62 3.54
CA LEU A 180 -9.33 -0.08 2.65
C LEU A 180 -8.51 0.96 3.41
N VAL A 181 -7.30 0.60 3.76
CA VAL A 181 -6.32 1.55 4.25
C VAL A 181 -5.53 2.03 3.04
N GLY A 182 -6.14 2.94 2.28
CA GLY A 182 -5.40 3.72 1.31
C GLY A 182 -4.55 4.75 2.05
N ARG A 183 -3.22 4.74 1.85
CA ARG A 183 -2.37 5.84 2.29
C ARG A 183 -2.85 7.12 1.61
N ARG A 184 -2.95 8.21 2.37
CA ARG A 184 -3.19 9.56 1.85
C ARG A 184 -2.03 9.95 0.92
N THR A 185 -2.15 9.62 -0.34
CA THR A 185 -1.58 10.42 -1.40
C THR A 185 -2.69 11.37 -1.86
N SER A 186 -2.36 12.54 -2.36
CA SER A 186 -3.26 13.67 -2.61
C SER A 186 -4.55 13.42 -3.42
N ASN A 187 -4.78 12.20 -3.85
CA ASN A 187 -6.01 11.76 -4.48
C ASN A 187 -6.66 10.69 -3.60
N ARG A 188 -7.71 11.08 -2.88
CA ARG A 188 -8.49 10.20 -2.04
C ARG A 188 -9.39 9.33 -2.93
N ILE A 189 -8.99 8.10 -3.20
CA ILE A 189 -9.92 7.09 -3.71
C ILE A 189 -10.63 6.53 -2.48
N SER A 190 -11.89 6.86 -2.30
CA SER A 190 -12.72 6.28 -1.24
C SER A 190 -13.51 5.12 -1.84
N PHE A 191 -13.39 3.96 -1.22
CA PHE A 191 -14.18 2.80 -1.58
C PHE A 191 -15.25 2.63 -0.50
N GLY A 192 -16.51 2.72 -0.88
CA GLY A 192 -17.66 2.46 -0.02
C GLY A 192 -18.33 1.17 -0.46
N SER A 193 -18.73 0.32 0.49
CA SER A 193 -19.64 -0.77 0.20
C SER A 193 -21.05 -0.20 0.19
N SER A 194 -21.77 -0.31 -0.93
CA SER A 194 -23.20 -0.07 -0.93
C SER A 194 -23.92 -1.26 -0.28
N LYS A 195 -25.12 -1.03 0.27
CA LYS A 195 -25.98 -2.11 0.82
C LYS A 195 -26.32 -3.22 -0.21
N SER A 196 -26.04 -2.98 -1.49
CA SER A 196 -26.21 -3.91 -2.60
C SER A 196 -24.97 -4.74 -2.94
N GLY A 197 -23.86 -4.60 -2.19
CA GLY A 197 -22.61 -5.32 -2.45
C GLY A 197 -21.78 -4.76 -3.61
N SER A 198 -22.15 -3.62 -4.19
CA SER A 198 -21.36 -2.95 -5.21
C SER A 198 -20.38 -1.95 -4.58
N TRP A 199 -19.20 -1.85 -5.18
CA TRP A 199 -18.14 -0.93 -4.74
C TRP A 199 -18.35 0.45 -5.37
N VAL A 200 -18.27 1.49 -4.57
CA VAL A 200 -18.19 2.86 -5.06
C VAL A 200 -16.74 3.29 -4.99
N VAL A 201 -16.14 3.52 -6.15
CA VAL A 201 -14.83 4.17 -6.26
C VAL A 201 -15.10 5.66 -6.41
N ASP A 202 -14.90 6.41 -5.35
CA ASP A 202 -14.99 7.87 -5.39
C ASP A 202 -13.58 8.43 -5.65
N LEU A 203 -13.41 9.00 -6.85
CA LEU A 203 -12.24 9.78 -7.21
C LEU A 203 -12.49 11.22 -6.74
N GLY A 204 -12.57 11.47 -5.45
CA GLY A 204 -12.88 12.82 -4.95
C GLY A 204 -12.55 13.91 -5.97
N SER A 205 -13.50 14.79 -6.20
CA SER A 205 -13.44 15.86 -7.23
C SER A 205 -12.04 16.46 -7.36
N LEU A 206 -11.47 16.31 -8.56
CA LEU A 206 -10.22 16.93 -9.00
C LEU A 206 -10.32 18.45 -8.91
#